data_8068fc83868ab7e0018b6a90a31e1fd6
#
_entry.id   8068fc83868ab7e0018b6a90a31e1fd6
#
_cell.length_a   1.000
_cell.length_b   1.000
_cell.length_c   1.000
_cell.angle_alpha   90.00
_cell.angle_beta   90.00
_cell.angle_gamma   90.00
#
_symmetry.space_group_name_H-M   'P 1'
#
loop_
_entity.id
_entity.type
_entity.pdbx_description
1 polymer ?
#
loop_
_entity_poly.entity_id
_entity_poly.type
_entity_poly.pdbx_seq_one_letter_code
_entity_poly.pdbx_strand_id
1 'polypeptide(L)' 'AHRLEITKVKGIGDKKAAKLITEYKTKEALKKATVEELAKTAGVNIDTARELKEIIDEM' A
#
# COMPACT_ATOMS: atom_id res chain seq x y z
N ALA A 1 11.47 11.57 8.40
CA ALA A 1 10.92 10.64 7.43
C ALA A 1 9.59 10.09 7.95
N HIS A 2 8.58 10.21 7.16
CA HIS A 2 7.27 9.72 7.56
C HIS A 2 7.12 8.27 7.15
N ARG A 3 6.82 7.46 8.12
CA ARG A 3 6.37 6.14 7.81
C ARG A 3 4.98 6.27 7.24
N LEU A 4 4.77 5.67 6.11
CA LEU A 4 3.44 5.59 5.58
C LEU A 4 2.58 4.76 6.53
N GLU A 5 1.36 5.21 6.77
CA GLU A 5 0.47 4.51 7.69
C GLU A 5 0.03 3.15 7.17
N ILE A 6 0.44 2.80 5.97
CA ILE A 6 0.11 1.51 5.37
C ILE A 6 0.56 0.32 6.21
N THR A 7 1.58 0.52 7.06
CA THR A 7 2.01 -0.56 7.96
C THR A 7 0.98 -0.90 9.02
N LYS A 8 -0.01 -0.04 9.22
CA LYS A 8 -1.10 -0.31 10.16
C LYS A 8 -2.05 -1.37 9.64
N VAL A 9 -2.04 -1.61 8.35
CA VAL A 9 -2.89 -2.63 7.75
C VAL A 9 -2.39 -4.00 8.17
N LYS A 10 -3.30 -4.81 8.66
CA LYS A 10 -2.97 -6.17 9.07
C LYS A 10 -2.50 -6.95 7.85
N GLY A 11 -1.33 -7.56 7.95
CA GLY A 11 -0.74 -8.28 6.84
C GLY A 11 0.27 -7.49 6.03
N ILE A 12 0.37 -6.18 6.27
CA ILE A 12 1.39 -5.34 5.65
C ILE A 12 2.48 -5.08 6.67
N GLY A 13 3.62 -5.71 6.47
CA GLY A 13 4.79 -5.46 7.30
C GLY A 13 5.70 -4.45 6.65
N ASP A 14 6.82 -4.18 7.32
CA ASP A 14 7.82 -3.22 6.81
C ASP A 14 8.32 -3.59 5.42
N LYS A 15 8.51 -4.86 5.16
CA LYS A 15 9.00 -5.32 3.85
C LYS A 15 8.02 -5.02 2.73
N LYS A 16 6.74 -5.29 2.99
CA LYS A 16 5.70 -5.02 1.98
C LYS A 16 5.51 -3.53 1.77
N ALA A 17 5.55 -2.77 2.85
CA ALA A 17 5.47 -1.32 2.77
C ALA A 17 6.65 -0.76 1.97
N ALA A 18 7.85 -1.24 2.24
CA ALA A 18 9.04 -0.82 1.49
C ALA A 18 8.92 -1.14 0.01
N LYS A 19 8.37 -2.31 -0.30
CA LYS A 19 8.17 -2.71 -1.69
C LYS A 19 7.19 -1.78 -2.40
N LEU A 20 6.11 -1.41 -1.73
CA LEU A 20 5.14 -0.47 -2.28
C LEU A 20 5.78 0.89 -2.52
N ILE A 21 6.55 1.36 -1.57
CA ILE A 21 7.24 2.64 -1.71
C ILE A 21 8.23 2.61 -2.87
N THR A 22 8.91 1.49 -3.07
CA THR A 22 9.85 1.32 -4.15
C THR A 22 9.15 1.32 -5.51
N GLU A 23 8.02 0.62 -5.61
CA GLU A 23 7.25 0.54 -6.86
C GLU A 23 6.52 1.84 -7.16
N TYR A 24 5.93 2.45 -6.14
CA TYR A 24 5.18 3.70 -6.26
C TYR A 24 5.96 4.79 -5.52
N LYS A 25 6.83 5.45 -6.22
CA LYS A 25 7.76 6.40 -5.62
C LYS A 25 7.11 7.60 -4.95
N THR A 26 5.87 7.90 -5.29
CA THR A 26 5.16 9.04 -4.73
C THR A 26 3.80 8.62 -4.18
N LYS A 27 3.24 9.45 -3.30
CA LYS A 27 1.89 9.23 -2.79
C LYS A 27 0.87 9.24 -3.91
N GLU A 28 1.10 10.11 -4.88
CA GLU A 28 0.19 10.22 -6.03
C GLU A 28 0.14 8.93 -6.82
N ALA A 29 1.29 8.31 -7.03
CA ALA A 29 1.36 7.03 -7.73
C ALA A 29 0.61 5.95 -6.95
N LEU A 30 0.76 5.94 -5.61
CA LEU A 30 0.03 5.01 -4.76
C LEU A 30 -1.47 5.23 -4.87
N LYS A 31 -1.91 6.48 -4.85
CA LYS A 31 -3.34 6.80 -4.93
C LYS A 31 -3.95 6.40 -6.27
N LYS A 32 -3.17 6.45 -7.32
CA LYS A 32 -3.63 6.06 -8.66
C LYS A 32 -3.69 4.54 -8.84
N ALA A 33 -2.95 3.80 -8.03
CA ALA A 33 -2.94 2.35 -8.15
C ALA A 33 -4.30 1.77 -7.76
N THR A 34 -4.71 0.75 -8.48
CA THR A 34 -5.95 0.06 -8.15
C THR A 34 -5.74 -0.94 -7.03
N VAL A 35 -6.83 -1.37 -6.40
CA VAL A 35 -6.76 -2.40 -5.37
C VAL A 35 -6.08 -3.65 -5.90
N GLU A 36 -6.38 -4.03 -7.12
CA GLU A 36 -5.78 -5.21 -7.75
C GLU A 36 -4.27 -5.06 -7.91
N GLU A 37 -3.83 -3.90 -8.35
CA GLU A 37 -2.41 -3.63 -8.49
C GLU A 37 -1.70 -3.65 -7.16
N LEU A 38 -2.31 -3.07 -6.14
CA LEU A 38 -1.75 -3.08 -4.80
C LEU A 38 -1.63 -4.51 -4.27
N ALA A 39 -2.65 -5.31 -4.51
CA ALA A 39 -2.63 -6.71 -4.08
C ALA A 39 -1.48 -7.48 -4.74
N LYS A 40 -1.28 -7.27 -6.02
CA LYS A 40 -0.18 -7.90 -6.75
C LYS A 40 1.18 -7.44 -6.26
N THR A 41 1.34 -6.14 -6.15
CA THR A 41 2.63 -5.55 -5.77
C THR A 41 3.02 -5.94 -4.36
N ALA A 42 2.09 -5.86 -3.43
CA ALA A 42 2.34 -6.21 -2.04
C ALA A 42 2.30 -7.71 -1.77
N GLY A 43 1.74 -8.47 -2.70
CA GLY A 43 1.61 -9.91 -2.50
C GLY A 43 0.58 -10.27 -1.44
N VAL A 44 -0.51 -9.52 -1.39
CA VAL A 44 -1.58 -9.74 -0.42
C VAL A 44 -2.89 -10.00 -1.15
N ASN A 45 -3.91 -10.42 -0.39
CA ASN A 45 -5.21 -10.64 -1.00
C ASN A 45 -5.97 -9.32 -1.21
N ILE A 46 -7.08 -9.40 -1.90
CA ILE A 46 -7.88 -8.22 -2.23
C ILE A 46 -8.41 -7.51 -0.99
N ASP A 47 -8.83 -8.27 0.01
CA ASP A 47 -9.34 -7.67 1.24
C ASP A 47 -8.31 -6.80 1.92
N THR A 48 -7.09 -7.29 2.03
CA THR A 48 -5.98 -6.52 2.60
C THR A 48 -5.65 -5.32 1.73
N ALA A 49 -5.67 -5.49 0.42
CA ALA A 49 -5.40 -4.40 -0.52
C ALA A 49 -6.46 -3.31 -0.44
N ARG A 50 -7.72 -3.67 -0.17
CA ARG A 50 -8.79 -2.69 0.03
C ARG A 50 -8.52 -1.81 1.23
N GLU A 51 -8.15 -2.43 2.35
CA GLU A 51 -7.82 -1.68 3.56
C GLU A 51 -6.63 -0.77 3.31
N LEU A 52 -5.65 -1.29 2.60
CA LEU A 52 -4.47 -0.52 2.22
C LEU A 52 -4.87 0.69 1.36
N LYS A 53 -5.74 0.49 0.41
CA LYS A 53 -6.20 1.56 -0.47
C LYS A 53 -6.94 2.65 0.30
N GLU A 54 -7.75 2.27 1.27
CA GLU A 54 -8.45 3.23 2.11
C GLU A 54 -7.47 4.13 2.87
N ILE A 55 -6.43 3.54 3.42
CA ILE A 55 -5.41 4.29 4.13
C ILE A 55 -4.65 5.21 3.19
N ILE A 56 -4.33 4.73 2.00
CA ILE A 56 -3.64 5.53 0.99
C ILE A 56 -4.50 6.74 0.59
N ASP A 57 -5.79 6.53 0.42
CA ASP A 57 -6.70 7.62 0.05
C ASP A 57 -6.82 8.67 1.15
N GLU A 58 -6.59 8.30 2.39
CA GLU A 58 -6.64 9.23 3.52
C GLU A 58 -5.34 10.01 3.72
N MET A 59 -4.29 9.58 3.07
CA MET A 59 -3.02 10.32 3.15
C MET A 59 -3.09 11.64 2.30
#